data_1941d29f86f6f4b23d2b18fcf35fbbfc
#
_entry.id   1941d29f86f6f4b23d2b18fcf35fbbfc
#
_cell.length_a   1.000
_cell.length_b   1.000
_cell.length_c   1.000
_cell.angle_alpha   90.00
_cell.angle_beta   90.00
_cell.angle_gamma   90.00
#
_symmetry.space_group_name_H-M   'P 1'
#
loop_
_entity.id
_entity.type
_entity.pdbx_description
1 polymer ?
#
loop_
_entity_poly.entity_id
_entity_poly.type
_entity_poly.pdbx_seq_one_letter_code
_entity_poly.pdbx_strand_id
1 'polypeptide(L)'
;HFGLSGFAFWSHDVPGFHTLPNFMNSVVADDVYMRWTQFGVFTSHIRYHGTNKREPWHYPAIAPLVKKWWKLRYSLIPYIIAQSKLAIESGYPLLQALILHHPEDKLCWHVDDEYYFGNDFLVAPVMNSENRRDIYLPEGKWVNFFTGERLEGACWLKDVYVPLEEMPVYVRANAVIPIYPEDVDCTDEMDLSKSIALRIDNDYKGFWNR
;
A
#
# COMPACT_ATOMS: atom_id res chain seq x y z
N HIS A 1 -8.40 10.54 6.37
CA HIS A 1 -9.59 11.41 6.56
C HIS A 1 -10.83 10.91 5.80
N PHE A 2 -10.74 10.54 4.52
CA PHE A 2 -11.91 10.09 3.74
C PHE A 2 -12.62 8.89 4.37
N GLY A 3 -11.86 7.89 4.83
CA GLY A 3 -12.43 6.73 5.50
C GLY A 3 -13.23 7.10 6.76
N LEU A 4 -12.68 8.00 7.60
CA LEU A 4 -13.36 8.51 8.79
C LEU A 4 -14.57 9.39 8.47
N SER A 5 -14.67 9.90 7.23
CA SER A 5 -15.81 10.68 6.73
C SER A 5 -16.86 9.81 6.02
N GLY A 6 -16.76 8.50 6.07
CA GLY A 6 -17.74 7.57 5.52
C GLY A 6 -17.52 7.16 4.05
N PHE A 7 -16.37 7.51 3.45
CA PHE A 7 -16.03 7.07 2.09
C PHE A 7 -15.31 5.72 2.15
N ALA A 8 -16.01 4.67 1.73
CA ALA A 8 -15.45 3.31 1.71
C ALA A 8 -14.31 3.16 0.67
N PHE A 9 -14.45 3.86 -0.45
CA PHE A 9 -13.50 3.84 -1.58
C PHE A 9 -13.22 5.26 -2.06
N TRP A 10 -12.00 5.50 -2.52
CA TRP A 10 -11.58 6.77 -3.10
C TRP A 10 -10.40 6.58 -4.03
N SER A 11 -10.18 7.54 -4.91
CA SER A 11 -9.10 7.54 -5.89
C SER A 11 -8.22 8.77 -5.74
N HIS A 12 -7.02 8.69 -6.25
CA HIS A 12 -6.08 9.79 -6.35
C HIS A 12 -5.27 9.71 -7.64
N ASP A 13 -4.75 10.84 -8.08
CA ASP A 13 -3.96 10.95 -9.29
C ASP A 13 -2.47 10.88 -8.96
N VAL A 14 -1.84 9.77 -9.35
CA VAL A 14 -0.40 9.55 -9.15
C VAL A 14 0.38 10.20 -10.30
N PRO A 15 1.44 10.88 -10.03
CA PRO A 15 2.02 11.41 -8.80
C PRO A 15 1.58 12.85 -8.48
N GLY A 16 0.33 13.15 -8.64
CA GLY A 16 -0.28 14.47 -8.49
C GLY A 16 -0.78 15.04 -9.81
N PHE A 17 -2.02 15.58 -9.78
CA PHE A 17 -2.71 16.05 -10.99
C PHE A 17 -1.95 17.18 -11.67
N HIS A 18 -1.55 18.20 -10.90
CA HIS A 18 -0.72 19.30 -11.40
C HIS A 18 0.21 19.85 -10.32
N THR A 19 1.25 20.55 -10.74
CA THR A 19 2.23 21.18 -9.84
C THR A 19 2.25 22.69 -10.08
N LEU A 20 2.19 23.46 -8.99
CA LEU A 20 2.32 24.92 -9.04
C LEU A 20 3.80 25.34 -9.16
N PRO A 21 4.09 26.47 -9.83
CA PRO A 21 3.19 27.34 -10.60
C PRO A 21 2.95 26.88 -12.04
N ASN A 22 3.61 25.83 -12.51
CA ASN A 22 3.68 25.42 -13.92
C ASN A 22 2.76 24.21 -14.19
N PHE A 23 1.46 24.43 -14.24
CA PHE A 23 0.47 23.37 -14.40
C PHE A 23 0.74 22.40 -15.55
N MET A 24 1.10 22.93 -16.74
CA MET A 24 1.18 22.13 -17.97
C MET A 24 2.56 21.55 -18.27
N ASN A 25 3.60 22.02 -17.60
CA ASN A 25 4.99 21.66 -17.91
C ASN A 25 5.76 21.13 -16.69
N SER A 26 5.07 20.84 -15.60
CA SER A 26 5.70 20.33 -14.40
C SER A 26 6.10 18.86 -14.56
N VAL A 27 7.37 18.58 -14.27
CA VAL A 27 7.86 17.22 -14.09
C VAL A 27 7.90 16.95 -12.59
N VAL A 28 7.36 15.82 -12.18
CA VAL A 28 7.43 15.37 -10.78
C VAL A 28 8.78 14.69 -10.57
N ALA A 29 9.39 14.91 -9.42
CA ALA A 29 10.66 14.25 -9.08
C ALA A 29 10.47 12.73 -8.94
N ASP A 30 11.48 11.96 -9.32
CA ASP A 30 11.42 10.49 -9.36
C ASP A 30 11.13 9.87 -7.99
N ASP A 31 11.64 10.45 -6.91
CA ASP A 31 11.37 10.02 -5.54
C ASP A 31 9.90 10.20 -5.16
N VAL A 32 9.32 11.36 -5.46
CA VAL A 32 7.89 11.64 -5.23
C VAL A 32 7.03 10.68 -6.06
N TYR A 33 7.39 10.47 -7.33
CA TYR A 33 6.70 9.53 -8.22
C TYR A 33 6.71 8.12 -7.63
N MET A 34 7.88 7.67 -7.17
CA MET A 34 8.05 6.33 -6.61
C MET A 34 7.27 6.16 -5.31
N ARG A 35 7.41 7.09 -4.36
CA ARG A 35 6.71 7.06 -3.07
C ARG A 35 5.18 7.09 -3.24
N TRP A 36 4.69 7.90 -4.18
CA TRP A 36 3.25 7.95 -4.46
C TRP A 36 2.74 6.68 -5.16
N THR A 37 3.55 6.07 -6.02
CA THR A 37 3.24 4.74 -6.60
C THR A 37 3.14 3.67 -5.51
N GLN A 38 4.11 3.61 -4.60
CA GLN A 38 4.11 2.67 -3.46
C GLN A 38 2.85 2.82 -2.61
N PHE A 39 2.53 4.06 -2.22
CA PHE A 39 1.28 4.37 -1.52
C PHE A 39 0.06 3.88 -2.32
N GLY A 40 0.00 4.20 -3.62
CA GLY A 40 -1.12 3.87 -4.47
C GLY A 40 -1.41 2.37 -4.59
N VAL A 41 -0.38 1.51 -4.52
CA VAL A 41 -0.54 0.05 -4.56
C VAL A 41 -1.44 -0.45 -3.43
N PHE A 42 -1.40 0.18 -2.26
CA PHE A 42 -2.19 -0.17 -1.08
C PHE A 42 -3.34 0.82 -0.85
N THR A 43 -3.97 1.29 -1.92
CA THR A 43 -5.20 2.09 -1.86
C THR A 43 -6.34 1.42 -2.61
N SER A 44 -7.56 1.92 -2.47
CA SER A 44 -8.73 1.34 -3.16
C SER A 44 -8.60 1.46 -4.68
N HIS A 45 -8.23 2.64 -5.17
CA HIS A 45 -8.04 2.92 -6.59
C HIS A 45 -6.73 3.67 -6.81
N ILE A 46 -6.06 3.36 -7.91
CA ILE A 46 -4.82 4.03 -8.33
C ILE A 46 -4.88 4.29 -9.83
N ARG A 47 -4.43 5.46 -10.25
CA ARG A 47 -4.22 5.79 -11.66
C ARG A 47 -3.08 6.77 -11.83
N TYR A 48 -2.37 6.70 -12.96
CA TYR A 48 -1.46 7.76 -13.38
C TYR A 48 -2.26 8.78 -14.19
N HIS A 49 -2.33 10.01 -13.67
CA HIS A 49 -3.13 11.05 -14.30
C HIS A 49 -2.65 12.45 -13.89
N GLY A 50 -2.75 13.39 -14.82
CA GLY A 50 -2.42 14.78 -14.57
C GLY A 50 -2.47 15.66 -15.81
N THR A 51 -2.18 16.93 -15.61
CA THR A 51 -2.14 17.94 -16.69
C THR A 51 -0.92 17.81 -17.60
N ASN A 52 0.08 17.03 -17.21
CA ASN A 52 1.25 16.72 -18.00
C ASN A 52 1.50 15.20 -17.94
N LYS A 53 2.50 14.73 -18.69
CA LYS A 53 2.88 13.32 -18.78
C LYS A 53 3.10 12.70 -17.40
N ARG A 54 2.29 11.71 -17.06
CA ARG A 54 2.34 10.98 -15.79
C ARG A 54 2.59 9.48 -15.96
N GLU A 55 2.62 9.02 -17.20
CA GLU A 55 2.81 7.59 -17.50
C GLU A 55 4.27 7.16 -17.19
N PRO A 56 4.47 5.92 -16.69
CA PRO A 56 5.77 5.46 -16.21
C PRO A 56 6.90 5.51 -17.25
N TRP A 57 6.59 5.36 -18.54
CA TRP A 57 7.60 5.41 -19.60
C TRP A 57 8.25 6.79 -19.80
N HIS A 58 7.68 7.84 -19.21
CA HIS A 58 8.31 9.16 -19.16
C HIS A 58 9.30 9.33 -17.99
N TYR A 59 9.41 8.30 -17.14
CA TYR A 59 10.30 8.25 -15.97
C TYR A 59 11.23 7.02 -16.06
N PRO A 60 12.13 6.95 -17.07
CA PRO A 60 12.87 5.74 -17.39
C PRO A 60 13.79 5.25 -16.26
N ALA A 61 14.26 6.14 -15.39
CA ALA A 61 15.12 5.76 -14.28
C ALA A 61 14.42 4.88 -13.23
N ILE A 62 13.12 5.12 -13.02
CA ILE A 62 12.32 4.39 -12.01
C ILE A 62 11.29 3.44 -12.61
N ALA A 63 11.06 3.48 -13.93
CA ALA A 63 10.05 2.65 -14.59
C ALA A 63 10.13 1.15 -14.25
N PRO A 64 11.33 0.52 -14.14
CA PRO A 64 11.42 -0.89 -13.73
C PRO A 64 10.89 -1.13 -12.31
N LEU A 65 11.16 -0.22 -11.37
CA LEU A 65 10.65 -0.29 -10.00
C LEU A 65 9.14 -0.08 -9.97
N VAL A 66 8.65 0.90 -10.72
CA VAL A 66 7.20 1.15 -10.86
C VAL A 66 6.49 -0.10 -11.39
N LYS A 67 7.05 -0.75 -12.43
CA LYS A 67 6.51 -2.01 -12.96
C LYS A 67 6.42 -3.09 -11.88
N LYS A 68 7.47 -3.24 -11.06
CA LYS A 68 7.50 -4.21 -9.95
C LYS A 68 6.36 -3.97 -8.95
N TRP A 69 6.11 -2.72 -8.58
CA TRP A 69 5.01 -2.35 -7.67
C TRP A 69 3.63 -2.59 -8.29
N TRP A 70 3.47 -2.37 -9.59
CA TRP A 70 2.24 -2.70 -10.30
C TRP A 70 1.98 -4.21 -10.37
N LYS A 71 3.02 -5.03 -10.58
CA LYS A 71 2.89 -6.49 -10.50
C LYS A 71 2.40 -6.93 -9.12
N LEU A 72 2.92 -6.32 -8.05
CA LEU A 72 2.41 -6.54 -6.70
C LEU A 72 0.92 -6.14 -6.60
N ARG A 73 0.53 -4.98 -7.15
CA ARG A 73 -0.88 -4.56 -7.16
C ARG A 73 -1.79 -5.59 -7.83
N TYR A 74 -1.39 -6.10 -8.99
CA TYR A 74 -2.16 -7.14 -9.67
C TYR A 74 -2.25 -8.41 -8.84
N SER A 75 -1.18 -8.86 -8.23
CA SER A 75 -1.22 -10.04 -7.36
C SER A 75 -2.17 -9.88 -6.17
N LEU A 76 -2.37 -8.66 -5.67
CA LEU A 76 -3.27 -8.35 -4.55
C LEU A 76 -4.73 -8.16 -4.95
N ILE A 77 -5.10 -8.23 -6.23
CA ILE A 77 -6.50 -8.04 -6.67
C ILE A 77 -7.49 -8.99 -5.96
N PRO A 78 -7.22 -10.29 -5.77
CA PRO A 78 -8.12 -11.15 -5.01
C PRO A 78 -8.34 -10.67 -3.57
N TYR A 79 -7.29 -10.22 -2.89
CA TYR A 79 -7.38 -9.62 -1.56
C TYR A 79 -8.24 -8.35 -1.58
N ILE A 80 -7.97 -7.46 -2.53
CA ILE A 80 -8.71 -6.20 -2.67
C ILE A 80 -10.20 -6.45 -2.88
N ILE A 81 -10.56 -7.40 -3.74
CA ILE A 81 -11.96 -7.77 -3.98
C ILE A 81 -12.60 -8.32 -2.70
N ALA A 82 -11.92 -9.21 -2.00
CA ALA A 82 -12.42 -9.80 -0.76
C ALA A 82 -12.65 -8.72 0.32
N GLN A 83 -11.68 -7.84 0.54
CA GLN A 83 -11.80 -6.76 1.52
C GLN A 83 -12.81 -5.69 1.11
N SER A 84 -12.97 -5.46 -0.21
CA SER A 84 -14.01 -4.54 -0.71
C SER A 84 -15.42 -5.06 -0.43
N LYS A 85 -15.66 -6.36 -0.54
CA LYS A 85 -16.94 -6.97 -0.14
C LYS A 85 -17.21 -6.77 1.34
N LEU A 86 -16.21 -7.05 2.19
CA LEU A 86 -16.32 -6.81 3.62
C LEU A 86 -16.56 -5.33 3.95
N ALA A 87 -15.93 -4.41 3.24
CA ALA A 87 -16.15 -2.97 3.41
C ALA A 87 -17.61 -2.57 3.10
N ILE A 88 -18.19 -3.12 2.03
CA ILE A 88 -19.60 -2.88 1.67
C ILE A 88 -20.56 -3.44 2.72
N GLU A 89 -20.28 -4.64 3.23
CA GLU A 89 -21.13 -5.32 4.20
C GLU A 89 -21.08 -4.70 5.59
N SER A 90 -19.88 -4.30 6.03
CA SER A 90 -19.64 -3.78 7.38
C SER A 90 -19.81 -2.26 7.52
N GLY A 91 -19.66 -1.52 6.40
CA GLY A 91 -19.58 -0.06 6.40
C GLY A 91 -18.19 0.49 6.78
N TYR A 92 -17.23 -0.36 7.13
CA TYR A 92 -15.84 0.08 7.35
C TYR A 92 -15.16 0.38 6.01
N PRO A 93 -14.37 1.46 5.91
CA PRO A 93 -13.68 1.77 4.66
C PRO A 93 -12.57 0.75 4.36
N LEU A 94 -12.16 0.66 3.08
CA LEU A 94 -11.03 -0.20 2.71
C LEU A 94 -9.70 0.31 3.29
N LEU A 95 -9.53 1.64 3.39
CA LEU A 95 -8.41 2.26 4.10
C LEU A 95 -8.90 2.78 5.44
N GLN A 96 -8.38 2.21 6.51
CA GLN A 96 -8.87 2.42 7.86
C GLN A 96 -7.80 3.08 8.72
N ALA A 97 -8.17 4.15 9.42
CA ALA A 97 -7.30 4.73 10.44
C ALA A 97 -7.07 3.73 11.59
N LEU A 98 -5.91 3.77 12.22
CA LEU A 98 -5.54 2.84 13.29
C LEU A 98 -6.56 2.81 14.44
N ILE A 99 -7.13 3.96 14.76
CA ILE A 99 -8.14 4.10 15.82
C ILE A 99 -9.38 3.23 15.59
N LEU A 100 -9.73 2.89 14.35
CA LEU A 100 -10.88 2.03 14.05
C LEU A 100 -10.65 0.57 14.49
N HIS A 101 -9.40 0.13 14.53
CA HIS A 101 -9.02 -1.20 15.00
C HIS A 101 -8.61 -1.24 16.47
N HIS A 102 -8.08 -0.11 16.98
CA HIS A 102 -7.49 -0.01 18.32
C HIS A 102 -8.00 1.23 19.05
N PRO A 103 -9.32 1.34 19.31
CA PRO A 103 -9.90 2.54 19.95
C PRO A 103 -9.42 2.77 21.38
N GLU A 104 -8.98 1.71 22.06
CA GLU A 104 -8.46 1.79 23.44
C GLU A 104 -6.99 2.21 23.51
N ASP A 105 -6.27 2.09 22.40
CA ASP A 105 -4.88 2.51 22.31
C ASP A 105 -4.79 4.01 21.99
N LYS A 106 -4.41 4.80 22.99
CA LYS A 106 -4.30 6.26 22.85
C LYS A 106 -3.28 6.72 21.81
N LEU A 107 -2.26 5.91 21.51
CA LEU A 107 -1.28 6.24 20.48
C LEU A 107 -1.92 6.17 19.08
N CYS A 108 -2.81 5.22 18.84
CA CYS A 108 -3.53 5.09 17.57
C CYS A 108 -4.42 6.30 17.24
N TRP A 109 -4.72 7.17 18.20
CA TRP A 109 -5.49 8.39 17.99
C TRP A 109 -4.66 9.50 17.33
N HIS A 110 -3.35 9.39 17.40
CA HIS A 110 -2.40 10.43 16.95
C HIS A 110 -1.51 9.98 15.79
N VAL A 111 -1.58 8.70 15.40
CA VAL A 111 -0.88 8.19 14.23
C VAL A 111 -1.74 8.48 13.00
N ASP A 112 -1.37 9.48 12.21
CA ASP A 112 -2.14 9.97 11.07
C ASP A 112 -1.48 9.71 9.71
N ASP A 113 -0.29 9.10 9.72
CA ASP A 113 0.54 8.78 8.56
C ASP A 113 0.68 7.26 8.32
N GLU A 114 -0.11 6.45 9.03
CA GLU A 114 -0.25 5.01 8.86
C GLU A 114 -1.72 4.62 8.74
N TYR A 115 -1.98 3.49 8.11
CA TYR A 115 -3.35 3.00 7.95
C TYR A 115 -3.41 1.49 7.75
N TYR A 116 -4.57 0.92 8.04
CA TYR A 116 -4.91 -0.44 7.63
C TYR A 116 -5.44 -0.43 6.20
N PHE A 117 -4.91 -1.30 5.36
CA PHE A 117 -5.46 -1.63 4.06
C PHE A 117 -6.20 -2.97 4.16
N GLY A 118 -7.53 -2.91 4.16
CA GLY A 118 -8.34 -4.01 4.63
C GLY A 118 -8.11 -4.31 6.11
N ASN A 119 -8.30 -5.55 6.51
CA ASN A 119 -8.19 -5.95 7.91
C ASN A 119 -6.78 -6.45 8.30
N ASP A 120 -5.92 -6.73 7.33
CA ASP A 120 -4.71 -7.51 7.57
C ASP A 120 -3.41 -6.73 7.36
N PHE A 121 -3.37 -5.75 6.46
CA PHE A 121 -2.18 -4.96 6.19
C PHE A 121 -2.13 -3.68 7.02
N LEU A 122 -1.01 -3.43 7.66
CA LEU A 122 -0.60 -2.13 8.20
C LEU A 122 0.40 -1.51 7.22
N VAL A 123 0.07 -0.35 6.69
CA VAL A 123 0.86 0.35 5.67
C VAL A 123 1.38 1.66 6.24
N ALA A 124 2.69 1.86 6.13
CA ALA A 124 3.40 3.02 6.65
C ALA A 124 4.18 3.74 5.54
N PRO A 125 3.53 4.57 4.71
CA PRO A 125 4.17 5.23 3.58
C PRO A 125 5.26 6.21 4.01
N VAL A 126 6.34 6.29 3.25
CA VAL A 126 7.36 7.34 3.43
C VAL A 126 6.93 8.58 2.65
N MET A 127 6.81 9.72 3.32
CA MET A 127 6.30 10.96 2.76
C MET A 127 7.28 12.14 2.92
N ASN A 128 8.58 11.83 3.01
CA ASN A 128 9.66 12.84 3.14
C ASN A 128 10.86 12.47 2.27
N SER A 129 11.75 13.42 2.06
CA SER A 129 12.97 13.28 1.27
C SER A 129 14.12 12.61 2.03
N GLU A 130 14.04 12.54 3.35
CA GLU A 130 15.05 11.91 4.21
C GLU A 130 15.01 10.39 4.13
N ASN A 131 13.94 9.83 3.56
CA ASN A 131 13.70 8.39 3.50
C ASN A 131 13.72 7.72 4.89
N ARG A 132 13.23 8.44 5.90
CA ARG A 132 13.16 7.97 7.28
C ARG A 132 11.80 8.25 7.87
N ARG A 133 11.37 7.36 8.74
CA ARG A 133 10.15 7.56 9.50
C ARG A 133 10.14 6.75 10.80
N ASP A 134 9.32 7.17 11.73
CA ASP A 134 8.86 6.33 12.81
C ASP A 134 7.68 5.49 12.34
N ILE A 135 7.53 4.27 12.90
CA ILE A 135 6.43 3.36 12.59
C ILE A 135 5.85 2.85 13.90
N TYR A 136 4.56 2.99 14.07
CA TYR A 136 3.85 2.43 15.21
C TYR A 136 3.26 1.07 14.84
N LEU A 137 3.64 0.03 15.58
CA LEU A 137 2.99 -1.27 15.48
C LEU A 137 2.00 -1.39 16.66
N PRO A 138 0.67 -1.36 16.42
CA PRO A 138 -0.31 -1.59 17.47
C PRO A 138 -0.17 -2.96 18.11
N GLU A 139 -0.81 -3.17 19.27
CA GLU A 139 -0.78 -4.45 19.97
C GLU A 139 -1.10 -5.63 19.04
N GLY A 140 -0.32 -6.70 19.14
CA GLY A 140 -0.45 -7.91 18.33
C GLY A 140 0.88 -8.39 17.77
N LYS A 141 0.82 -9.43 16.94
CA LYS A 141 1.98 -9.98 16.25
C LYS A 141 1.95 -9.59 14.79
N TRP A 142 3.08 -9.10 14.30
CA TRP A 142 3.25 -8.57 12.97
C TRP A 142 4.31 -9.32 12.20
N VAL A 143 4.17 -9.36 10.90
CA VAL A 143 5.17 -9.90 9.98
C VAL A 143 5.44 -8.84 8.91
N ASN A 144 6.70 -8.46 8.74
CA ASN A 144 7.07 -7.60 7.61
C ASN A 144 6.75 -8.33 6.30
N PHE A 145 5.91 -7.73 5.47
CA PHE A 145 5.36 -8.36 4.27
C PHE A 145 6.43 -8.73 3.24
N PHE A 146 7.54 -8.00 3.18
CA PHE A 146 8.60 -8.21 2.21
C PHE A 146 9.72 -9.12 2.73
N THR A 147 10.10 -8.97 4.00
CA THR A 147 11.24 -9.70 4.58
C THR A 147 10.84 -10.96 5.33
N GLY A 148 9.59 -11.04 5.79
CA GLY A 148 9.12 -12.10 6.67
C GLY A 148 9.61 -11.99 8.12
N GLU A 149 10.21 -10.85 8.49
CA GLU A 149 10.61 -10.58 9.87
C GLU A 149 9.37 -10.50 10.76
N ARG A 150 9.45 -11.16 11.93
CA ARG A 150 8.38 -11.18 12.92
C ARG A 150 8.65 -10.18 14.01
N LEU A 151 7.63 -9.42 14.35
CA LEU A 151 7.70 -8.34 15.33
C LEU A 151 6.53 -8.44 16.32
N GLU A 152 6.79 -8.06 17.56
CA GLU A 152 5.74 -7.86 18.56
C GLU A 152 5.31 -6.39 18.52
N GLY A 153 4.01 -6.16 18.60
CA GLY A 153 3.43 -4.81 18.59
C GLY A 153 3.44 -4.12 19.95
N ALA A 154 2.59 -3.11 20.09
CA ALA A 154 2.57 -2.12 21.15
C ALA A 154 3.92 -1.36 21.25
N CYS A 155 4.55 -1.07 20.11
CA CYS A 155 5.85 -0.43 20.08
C CYS A 155 6.05 0.52 18.91
N TRP A 156 7.00 1.44 19.06
CA TRP A 156 7.52 2.28 18.00
C TRP A 156 8.81 1.71 17.44
N LEU A 157 8.88 1.54 16.13
CA LEU A 157 10.14 1.40 15.40
C LEU A 157 10.60 2.82 15.06
N LYS A 158 11.71 3.25 15.64
CA LYS A 158 12.18 4.63 15.56
C LYS A 158 13.23 4.82 14.48
N ASP A 159 13.16 5.96 13.78
CA ASP A 159 14.13 6.41 12.79
C ASP A 159 14.47 5.36 11.71
N VAL A 160 13.46 4.65 11.24
CA VAL A 160 13.63 3.59 10.24
C VAL A 160 14.01 4.19 8.90
N TYR A 161 15.19 3.85 8.40
CA TYR A 161 15.60 4.19 7.03
C TYR A 161 14.93 3.23 6.04
N VAL A 162 14.31 3.79 5.01
CA VAL A 162 13.57 3.05 3.98
C VAL A 162 14.12 3.42 2.60
N PRO A 163 14.88 2.55 1.95
CA PRO A 163 15.34 2.76 0.58
C PRO A 163 14.19 3.14 -0.37
N LEU A 164 14.47 3.86 -1.46
CA LEU A 164 13.44 4.35 -2.37
C LEU A 164 12.63 3.23 -3.02
N GLU A 165 13.23 2.08 -3.23
CA GLU A 165 12.61 0.88 -3.77
C GLU A 165 11.67 0.15 -2.81
N GLU A 166 11.70 0.50 -1.53
CA GLU A 166 10.96 -0.17 -0.46
C GLU A 166 9.88 0.74 0.17
N MET A 167 8.91 0.11 0.81
CA MET A 167 7.93 0.76 1.68
C MET A 167 7.63 -0.18 2.85
N PRO A 168 7.57 0.31 4.09
CA PRO A 168 7.18 -0.51 5.23
C PRO A 168 5.72 -0.96 5.11
N VAL A 169 5.53 -2.26 5.06
CA VAL A 169 4.22 -2.91 5.06
C VAL A 169 4.30 -4.13 5.97
N TYR A 170 3.38 -4.21 6.89
CA TYR A 170 3.28 -5.33 7.83
C TYR A 170 1.94 -6.03 7.65
N VAL A 171 1.89 -7.30 7.96
CA VAL A 171 0.65 -8.07 8.02
C VAL A 171 0.49 -8.65 9.42
N ARG A 172 -0.74 -8.83 9.83
CA ARG A 172 -1.04 -9.54 11.09
C ARG A 172 -0.48 -10.95 11.00
N ALA A 173 0.18 -11.43 12.04
CA ALA A 173 0.57 -12.83 12.12
C ALA A 173 -0.68 -13.71 11.99
N ASN A 174 -0.57 -14.81 11.26
CA ASN A 174 -1.65 -15.72 10.87
C ASN A 174 -2.68 -15.14 9.88
N ALA A 175 -2.46 -13.96 9.32
CA ALA A 175 -3.28 -13.47 8.22
C ALA A 175 -3.19 -14.41 7.01
N VAL A 176 -4.32 -14.59 6.33
CA VAL A 176 -4.41 -15.37 5.10
C VAL A 176 -4.71 -14.41 3.97
N ILE A 177 -3.70 -14.14 3.15
CA ILE A 177 -3.79 -13.17 2.05
C ILE A 177 -4.02 -13.90 0.73
N PRO A 178 -5.22 -13.82 0.14
CA PRO A 178 -5.45 -14.36 -1.20
C PRO A 178 -4.72 -13.52 -2.24
N ILE A 179 -3.95 -14.17 -3.08
CA ILE A 179 -3.18 -13.53 -4.16
C ILE A 179 -3.41 -14.23 -5.49
N TYR A 180 -3.30 -13.48 -6.58
CA TYR A 180 -3.23 -14.04 -7.91
C TYR A 180 -1.80 -14.55 -8.16
N PRO A 181 -1.62 -15.83 -8.48
CA PRO A 181 -0.28 -16.45 -8.47
C PRO A 181 0.52 -16.21 -9.75
N GLU A 182 -0.14 -15.83 -10.85
CA GLU A 182 0.50 -15.65 -12.15
C GLU A 182 0.96 -14.20 -12.33
N ASP A 183 2.01 -14.01 -13.10
CA ASP A 183 2.48 -12.69 -13.50
C ASP A 183 1.69 -12.22 -14.73
N VAL A 184 0.91 -11.15 -14.58
CA VAL A 184 0.06 -10.59 -15.63
C VAL A 184 0.42 -9.12 -15.89
N ASP A 185 0.20 -8.66 -17.12
CA ASP A 185 0.40 -7.26 -17.50
C ASP A 185 -0.89 -6.44 -17.43
N CYS A 186 -2.05 -7.09 -17.46
CA CYS A 186 -3.36 -6.44 -17.29
C CYS A 186 -4.38 -7.39 -16.65
N THR A 187 -5.51 -6.82 -16.22
CA THR A 187 -6.59 -7.59 -15.58
C THR A 187 -7.33 -8.52 -16.55
N ASP A 188 -7.29 -8.26 -17.85
CA ASP A 188 -7.92 -9.10 -18.86
C ASP A 188 -7.23 -10.48 -19.01
N GLU A 189 -5.98 -10.57 -18.56
CA GLU A 189 -5.23 -11.83 -18.49
C GLU A 189 -5.55 -12.65 -17.24
N MET A 190 -6.28 -12.07 -16.27
CA MET A 190 -6.61 -12.72 -15.02
C MET A 190 -7.86 -13.59 -15.14
N ASP A 191 -7.73 -14.85 -14.79
CA ASP A 191 -8.87 -15.76 -14.63
C ASP A 191 -9.12 -16.04 -13.14
N LEU A 192 -9.95 -15.21 -12.52
CA LEU A 192 -10.29 -15.33 -11.09
C LEU A 192 -11.18 -16.55 -10.78
N SER A 193 -11.63 -17.32 -11.78
CA SER A 193 -12.29 -18.61 -11.57
C SER A 193 -11.32 -19.74 -11.28
N LYS A 194 -10.04 -19.57 -11.61
CA LYS A 194 -8.96 -20.50 -11.26
C LYS A 194 -8.56 -20.37 -9.80
N SER A 195 -7.80 -21.35 -9.34
CA SER A 195 -7.25 -21.34 -7.98
C SER A 195 -6.40 -20.10 -7.72
N ILE A 196 -6.71 -19.38 -6.67
CA ILE A 196 -5.86 -18.33 -6.12
C ILE A 196 -4.88 -18.94 -5.13
N ALA A 197 -3.69 -18.38 -5.02
CA ALA A 197 -2.74 -18.74 -3.97
C ALA A 197 -3.12 -18.05 -2.66
N LEU A 198 -2.85 -18.72 -1.55
CA LEU A 198 -2.98 -18.14 -0.22
C LEU A 198 -1.58 -17.94 0.36
N ARG A 199 -1.27 -16.71 0.74
CA ARG A 199 -0.06 -16.42 1.51
C ARG A 199 -0.41 -16.43 2.99
N ILE A 200 0.35 -17.20 3.74
CA ILE A 200 0.30 -17.27 5.20
C ILE A 200 1.69 -17.00 5.76
N ASP A 201 1.77 -16.80 7.04
CA ASP A 201 2.90 -16.31 7.82
C ASP A 201 4.32 -16.81 7.39
N ASN A 202 4.45 -18.05 6.95
CA ASN A 202 5.75 -18.62 6.58
C ASN A 202 6.18 -18.35 5.12
N ASP A 203 5.29 -17.81 4.29
CA ASP A 203 5.50 -17.73 2.83
C ASP A 203 5.89 -16.33 2.34
N TYR A 204 6.02 -15.35 3.23
CA TYR A 204 6.30 -13.98 2.82
C TYR A 204 7.71 -13.75 2.25
N LYS A 205 8.67 -14.58 2.62
CA LYS A 205 10.10 -14.44 2.24
C LYS A 205 10.42 -14.53 0.75
N GLY A 206 9.55 -15.00 -0.10
CA GLY A 206 9.89 -15.31 -1.50
C GLY A 206 9.28 -14.39 -2.54
N PHE A 207 8.33 -13.53 -2.16
CA PHE A 207 7.52 -12.83 -3.13
C PHE A 207 8.25 -11.66 -3.82
N TRP A 208 9.08 -10.94 -3.08
CA TRP A 208 9.75 -9.74 -3.59
C TRP A 208 10.98 -10.02 -4.43
N ASN A 209 11.54 -11.23 -4.33
CA ASN A 209 12.76 -11.66 -5.03
C ASN A 209 12.49 -12.46 -6.32
N ARG A 210 11.27 -12.45 -6.85
CA ARG A 210 10.91 -13.05 -8.13
C ARG A 210 10.89 -12.05 -9.26
#